data_031a399e50b669b56899868e6a618426
#
_entry.id   031a399e50b669b56899868e6a618426
#
_cell.length_a   1.000
_cell.length_b   1.000
_cell.length_c   1.000
_cell.angle_alpha   90.00
_cell.angle_beta   90.00
_cell.angle_gamma   90.00
#
_symmetry.space_group_name_H-M   'P 1'
#
loop_
_entity.id
_entity.type
_entity.pdbx_description
1 polymer ?
#
loop_
_entity_poly.entity_id
_entity_poly.type
_entity_poly.pdbx_seq_one_letter_code
_entity_poly.pdbx_strand_id
1 'polypeptide(L)'
;TGATRTGAGKSQTTRYLARLLEAQGLKVVVIRHPMPYGDLVKQRVQRFETYADLDRHETTIEEREEYEPHLDAGRVLFAGVDYEAILREAEKEADVILWDGGNNDFPFYKPDLFVVVADPLRPGHEMHYHPGEANLRMADVVVINKVDSAEPGAVEMVRADIASLNPRAEVILARSSLTLEGGTIEGKRVAVVEDGPTLTHGGMTFGAGIVAARRFGAAEVVDPVPYAMGSLALTLAKYPALQHLLPAMGYGQEQMTELEDTLNAMPADLVLAATPIDLNRVLHLDKPVVRVRYELDEVTGDPDVPTLTDLVAPIVARARAASAAGAR
;
A
#
# COMPACT_ATOMS: atom_id res chain seq x y z
N THR A 1 11.03 1.54 3.82
CA THR A 1 9.90 2.45 3.62
C THR A 1 8.99 2.44 4.83
N GLY A 2 8.65 3.60 5.37
CA GLY A 2 7.70 3.81 6.46
C GLY A 2 6.60 4.79 6.03
N ALA A 3 5.66 5.08 6.94
CA ALA A 3 4.62 6.07 6.70
C ALA A 3 4.22 6.78 8.00
N THR A 4 3.67 7.97 7.86
CA THR A 4 3.11 8.73 8.99
C THR A 4 1.74 8.20 9.42
N ARG A 5 1.00 7.55 8.51
CA ARG A 5 -0.34 6.96 8.75
C ARG A 5 -0.64 5.82 7.79
N THR A 6 -1.53 4.91 8.22
CA THR A 6 -2.13 3.90 7.34
C THR A 6 -2.82 4.58 6.16
N GLY A 7 -2.65 4.03 4.96
CA GLY A 7 -3.23 4.58 3.75
C GLY A 7 -2.49 5.79 3.16
N ALA A 8 -1.35 6.24 3.71
CA ALA A 8 -0.56 7.34 3.11
C ALA A 8 0.03 6.98 1.74
N GLY A 9 0.22 5.69 1.44
CA GLY A 9 0.76 5.24 0.17
C GLY A 9 2.12 4.55 0.27
N LYS A 10 2.45 4.01 1.45
CA LYS A 10 3.70 3.29 1.70
C LYS A 10 3.95 2.17 0.69
N SER A 11 3.00 1.24 0.52
CA SER A 11 3.17 0.07 -0.34
C SER A 11 3.36 0.45 -1.82
N GLN A 12 2.67 1.48 -2.33
CA GLN A 12 2.95 1.97 -3.70
C GLN A 12 4.33 2.61 -3.83
N THR A 13 4.82 3.30 -2.77
CA THR A 13 6.17 3.86 -2.75
C THR A 13 7.22 2.75 -2.73
N THR A 14 7.01 1.69 -1.94
CA THR A 14 7.90 0.52 -1.94
C THR A 14 7.95 -0.14 -3.32
N ARG A 15 6.81 -0.34 -3.97
CA ARG A 15 6.77 -0.89 -5.33
C ARG A 15 7.47 0.00 -6.36
N TYR A 16 7.33 1.32 -6.22
CA TYR A 16 8.02 2.29 -7.08
C TYR A 16 9.53 2.20 -6.91
N LEU A 17 10.03 2.22 -5.67
CA LEU A 17 11.46 2.06 -5.38
C LEU A 17 12.01 0.72 -5.87
N ALA A 18 11.25 -0.37 -5.75
CA ALA A 18 11.63 -1.66 -6.29
C ALA A 18 11.86 -1.58 -7.81
N ARG A 19 10.90 -0.98 -8.56
CA ARG A 19 11.05 -0.80 -10.01
C ARG A 19 12.25 0.07 -10.39
N LEU A 20 12.52 1.14 -9.64
CA LEU A 20 13.71 1.98 -9.88
C LEU A 20 15.01 1.19 -9.73
N LEU A 21 15.12 0.37 -8.70
CA LEU A 21 16.31 -0.45 -8.42
C LEU A 21 16.46 -1.59 -9.45
N GLU A 22 15.36 -2.26 -9.79
CA GLU A 22 15.30 -3.31 -10.82
C GLU A 22 15.67 -2.78 -12.21
N ALA A 23 15.22 -1.56 -12.55
CA ALA A 23 15.60 -0.89 -13.79
C ALA A 23 17.11 -0.58 -13.87
N GLN A 24 17.80 -0.55 -12.72
CA GLN A 24 19.26 -0.44 -12.64
C GLN A 24 19.97 -1.81 -12.74
N GLY A 25 19.21 -2.90 -12.94
CA GLY A 25 19.74 -4.27 -13.05
C GLY A 25 20.04 -4.94 -11.72
N LEU A 26 19.52 -4.43 -10.61
CA LEU A 26 19.70 -5.00 -9.29
C LEU A 26 18.61 -6.02 -8.96
N LYS A 27 18.99 -7.09 -8.29
CA LYS A 27 18.05 -8.07 -7.74
C LYS A 27 17.50 -7.54 -6.42
N VAL A 28 16.20 -7.26 -6.40
CA VAL A 28 15.49 -6.71 -5.25
C VAL A 28 14.66 -7.78 -4.56
N VAL A 29 14.81 -7.88 -3.26
CA VAL A 29 13.96 -8.68 -2.37
C VAL A 29 13.23 -7.76 -1.42
N VAL A 30 11.97 -8.07 -1.14
CA VAL A 30 11.16 -7.30 -0.19
C VAL A 30 11.04 -8.07 1.12
N ILE A 31 11.25 -7.39 2.23
CA ILE A 31 10.90 -7.91 3.55
C ILE A 31 9.70 -7.13 4.06
N ARG A 32 8.61 -7.82 4.31
CA ARG A 32 7.37 -7.22 4.78
C ARG A 32 7.31 -7.24 6.31
N HIS A 33 6.75 -6.19 6.87
CA HIS A 33 6.29 -6.14 8.26
C HIS A 33 5.45 -7.38 8.60
N PRO A 34 5.70 -8.05 9.74
CA PRO A 34 4.97 -9.26 10.09
C PRO A 34 3.51 -8.98 10.44
N MET A 35 2.66 -9.92 10.06
CA MET A 35 1.26 -10.00 10.48
C MET A 35 1.06 -11.35 11.19
N PRO A 36 1.31 -11.45 12.51
CA PRO A 36 1.42 -12.72 13.21
C PRO A 36 0.03 -13.27 13.59
N TYR A 37 -0.79 -13.60 12.60
CA TYR A 37 -2.15 -14.12 12.82
C TYR A 37 -2.23 -15.63 13.01
N GLY A 38 -1.14 -16.36 12.72
CA GLY A 38 -1.09 -17.81 12.75
C GLY A 38 -0.16 -18.37 13.81
N ASP A 39 0.36 -19.57 13.53
CA ASP A 39 1.37 -20.24 14.34
C ASP A 39 2.73 -19.56 14.16
N LEU A 40 3.20 -18.87 15.19
CA LEU A 40 4.44 -18.10 15.17
C LEU A 40 5.68 -18.96 14.93
N VAL A 41 5.64 -20.26 15.27
CA VAL A 41 6.76 -21.17 14.98
C VAL A 41 6.84 -21.45 13.48
N LYS A 42 5.72 -21.69 12.84
CA LYS A 42 5.63 -21.86 11.38
C LYS A 42 5.95 -20.54 10.66
N GLN A 43 5.57 -19.41 11.24
CA GLN A 43 5.79 -18.07 10.71
C GLN A 43 7.18 -17.50 11.07
N ARG A 44 8.11 -18.31 11.54
CA ARG A 44 9.44 -17.84 11.90
C ARG A 44 10.15 -17.14 10.74
N VAL A 45 10.21 -17.79 9.57
CA VAL A 45 10.73 -17.28 8.29
C VAL A 45 9.86 -17.83 7.19
N GLN A 46 9.22 -16.98 6.44
CA GLN A 46 8.39 -17.35 5.29
C GLN A 46 8.94 -16.66 4.05
N ARG A 47 9.08 -17.43 2.97
CA ARG A 47 9.53 -16.96 1.67
C ARG A 47 8.43 -17.18 0.65
N PHE A 48 8.11 -16.15 -0.09
CA PHE A 48 7.07 -16.13 -1.11
C PHE A 48 7.67 -15.74 -2.46
N GLU A 49 7.45 -16.55 -3.47
CA GLU A 49 7.84 -16.31 -4.86
C GLU A 49 6.67 -16.55 -5.82
N THR A 50 5.73 -17.39 -5.40
CA THR A 50 4.57 -17.82 -6.19
C THR A 50 3.29 -17.76 -5.36
N TYR A 51 2.14 -17.78 -6.03
CA TYR A 51 0.84 -17.91 -5.36
C TYR A 51 0.69 -19.19 -4.55
N ALA A 52 1.34 -20.29 -4.99
CA ALA A 52 1.36 -21.55 -4.23
C ALA A 52 2.05 -21.42 -2.86
N ASP A 53 2.96 -20.44 -2.73
CA ASP A 53 3.60 -20.16 -1.45
C ASP A 53 2.61 -19.49 -0.47
N LEU A 54 1.71 -18.64 -0.98
CA LEU A 54 0.63 -18.04 -0.17
C LEU A 54 -0.27 -19.14 0.40
N ASP A 55 -0.66 -20.10 -0.42
CA ASP A 55 -1.51 -21.22 0.01
C ASP A 55 -0.77 -22.13 0.99
N ARG A 56 0.50 -22.45 0.71
CA ARG A 56 1.33 -23.28 1.60
C ARG A 56 1.53 -22.68 2.98
N HIS A 57 1.62 -21.35 3.07
CA HIS A 57 1.80 -20.62 4.32
C HIS A 57 0.47 -20.21 4.95
N GLU A 58 -0.67 -20.62 4.39
CA GLU A 58 -2.01 -20.34 4.90
C GLU A 58 -2.23 -18.84 5.14
N THR A 59 -1.75 -18.00 4.20
CA THR A 59 -1.81 -16.53 4.33
C THR A 59 -3.25 -16.04 4.37
N THR A 60 -3.51 -15.09 5.27
CA THR A 60 -4.79 -14.37 5.37
C THR A 60 -5.00 -13.45 4.17
N ILE A 61 -6.23 -12.96 3.99
CA ILE A 61 -6.56 -11.98 2.94
C ILE A 61 -5.73 -10.70 3.11
N GLU A 62 -5.59 -10.21 4.34
CA GLU A 62 -4.81 -9.01 4.63
C GLU A 62 -3.33 -9.18 4.26
N GLU A 63 -2.75 -10.35 4.54
CA GLU A 63 -1.39 -10.67 4.09
C GLU A 63 -1.29 -10.73 2.56
N ARG A 64 -2.29 -11.32 1.90
CA ARG A 64 -2.34 -11.38 0.43
C ARG A 64 -2.41 -9.99 -0.20
N GLU A 65 -3.19 -9.07 0.36
CA GLU A 65 -3.26 -7.68 -0.12
C GLU A 65 -1.88 -7.02 -0.20
N GLU A 66 -1.02 -7.35 0.76
CA GLU A 66 0.34 -6.80 0.81
C GLU A 66 1.36 -7.60 -0.03
N TYR A 67 1.16 -8.92 -0.20
CA TYR A 67 2.14 -9.80 -0.86
C TYR A 67 1.89 -9.97 -2.36
N GLU A 68 0.64 -10.13 -2.79
CA GLU A 68 0.28 -10.38 -4.20
C GLU A 68 0.85 -9.34 -5.17
N PRO A 69 0.84 -8.02 -4.88
CA PRO A 69 1.41 -7.03 -5.79
C PRO A 69 2.91 -7.19 -6.04
N HIS A 70 3.65 -7.78 -5.10
CA HIS A 70 5.07 -8.09 -5.30
C HIS A 70 5.25 -9.36 -6.13
N LEU A 71 4.44 -10.40 -5.88
CA LEU A 71 4.43 -11.64 -6.65
C LEU A 71 4.00 -11.40 -8.11
N ASP A 72 2.98 -10.55 -8.34
CA ASP A 72 2.55 -10.13 -9.68
C ASP A 72 3.68 -9.45 -10.47
N ALA A 73 4.60 -8.79 -9.77
CA ALA A 73 5.78 -8.17 -10.36
C ALA A 73 6.99 -9.14 -10.44
N GLY A 74 6.83 -10.40 -10.09
CA GLY A 74 7.90 -11.43 -10.11
C GLY A 74 8.95 -11.26 -9.03
N ARG A 75 8.63 -10.57 -7.92
CA ARG A 75 9.56 -10.34 -6.80
C ARG A 75 9.42 -11.40 -5.74
N VAL A 76 10.57 -11.75 -5.16
CA VAL A 76 10.61 -12.53 -3.93
C VAL A 76 10.28 -11.61 -2.74
N LEU A 77 9.44 -12.11 -1.85
CA LEU A 77 9.08 -11.45 -0.62
C LEU A 77 9.33 -12.38 0.57
N PHE A 78 9.85 -11.82 1.64
CA PHE A 78 9.96 -12.49 2.93
C PHE A 78 9.05 -11.82 3.97
N ALA A 79 8.48 -12.63 4.84
CA ALA A 79 7.76 -12.19 6.03
C ALA A 79 8.01 -13.15 7.18
N GLY A 80 7.56 -12.81 8.37
CA GLY A 80 7.64 -13.67 9.54
C GLY A 80 8.11 -12.91 10.79
N VAL A 81 8.40 -13.66 11.86
CA VAL A 81 8.60 -13.08 13.20
C VAL A 81 10.06 -13.08 13.67
N ASP A 82 10.96 -13.80 13.02
CA ASP A 82 12.40 -13.80 13.34
C ASP A 82 13.15 -12.92 12.34
N TYR A 83 13.26 -11.64 12.66
CA TYR A 83 13.82 -10.62 11.74
C TYR A 83 15.27 -10.87 11.36
N GLU A 84 16.10 -11.38 12.27
CA GLU A 84 17.47 -11.68 11.95
C GLU A 84 17.56 -12.86 10.99
N ALA A 85 16.81 -13.93 11.25
CA ALA A 85 16.79 -15.10 10.37
C ALA A 85 16.26 -14.74 8.98
N ILE A 86 15.21 -13.91 8.90
CA ILE A 86 14.66 -13.40 7.63
C ILE A 86 15.73 -12.62 6.85
N LEU A 87 16.42 -11.70 7.53
CA LEU A 87 17.47 -10.90 6.90
C LEU A 87 18.58 -11.80 6.31
N ARG A 88 19.04 -12.81 7.09
CA ARG A 88 20.08 -13.73 6.65
C ARG A 88 19.67 -14.58 5.44
N GLU A 89 18.39 -14.92 5.31
CA GLU A 89 17.89 -15.59 4.10
C GLU A 89 17.81 -14.64 2.91
N ALA A 90 17.25 -13.44 3.11
CA ALA A 90 17.13 -12.43 2.06
C ALA A 90 18.48 -11.98 1.49
N GLU A 91 19.51 -11.82 2.34
CA GLU A 91 20.88 -11.47 1.92
C GLU A 91 21.51 -12.46 0.96
N LYS A 92 21.07 -13.73 0.93
CA LYS A 92 21.60 -14.76 0.04
C LYS A 92 21.16 -14.60 -1.42
N GLU A 93 20.08 -13.86 -1.64
CA GLU A 93 19.48 -13.77 -2.96
C GLU A 93 19.19 -12.35 -3.45
N ALA A 94 19.56 -11.31 -2.69
CA ALA A 94 19.33 -9.92 -3.03
C ALA A 94 20.59 -9.09 -3.18
N ASP A 95 20.63 -8.18 -4.14
CA ASP A 95 21.59 -7.09 -4.19
C ASP A 95 21.14 -5.93 -3.31
N VAL A 96 19.82 -5.73 -3.20
CA VAL A 96 19.17 -4.71 -2.36
C VAL A 96 17.93 -5.30 -1.68
N ILE A 97 17.82 -5.07 -0.39
CA ILE A 97 16.65 -5.44 0.40
C ILE A 97 15.80 -4.19 0.64
N LEU A 98 14.53 -4.26 0.27
CA LEU A 98 13.53 -3.25 0.61
C LEU A 98 12.73 -3.73 1.82
N TRP A 99 12.85 -3.03 2.95
CA TRP A 99 11.97 -3.25 4.07
C TRP A 99 10.67 -2.46 3.86
N ASP A 100 9.57 -3.16 3.69
CA ASP A 100 8.23 -2.62 3.62
C ASP A 100 7.60 -2.68 5.00
N GLY A 101 7.90 -1.68 5.83
CA GLY A 101 7.48 -1.60 7.22
C GLY A 101 5.99 -1.38 7.39
N GLY A 102 5.52 -1.50 8.62
CA GLY A 102 4.21 -1.05 9.02
C GLY A 102 4.14 0.49 9.11
N ASN A 103 2.96 0.98 9.38
CA ASN A 103 2.74 2.38 9.74
C ASN A 103 2.71 2.58 11.26
N ASN A 104 2.83 1.50 12.01
CA ASN A 104 2.78 1.43 13.47
C ASN A 104 4.02 0.76 14.07
N ASP A 105 5.13 0.75 13.36
CA ASP A 105 6.42 0.23 13.80
C ASP A 105 7.59 1.12 13.35
N PHE A 106 8.76 0.84 13.93
CA PHE A 106 10.04 1.39 13.51
C PHE A 106 10.75 0.43 12.56
N PRO A 107 11.74 0.89 11.77
CA PRO A 107 12.61 -0.02 11.04
C PRO A 107 13.27 -1.01 11.98
N PHE A 108 13.10 -2.32 11.73
CA PHE A 108 13.78 -3.38 12.48
C PHE A 108 15.24 -3.55 12.05
N TYR A 109 15.56 -3.10 10.85
CA TYR A 109 16.89 -3.08 10.28
C TYR A 109 17.40 -1.65 10.22
N LYS A 110 18.70 -1.46 10.38
CA LYS A 110 19.31 -0.16 10.13
C LYS A 110 19.28 0.13 8.64
N PRO A 111 18.46 1.08 8.16
CA PRO A 111 18.38 1.39 6.74
C PRO A 111 19.61 2.15 6.26
N ASP A 112 19.97 1.98 5.00
CA ASP A 112 20.91 2.84 4.28
C ASP A 112 20.24 4.11 3.76
N LEU A 113 18.93 4.03 3.52
CA LEU A 113 18.05 5.13 3.16
C LEU A 113 16.67 4.87 3.76
N PHE A 114 16.18 5.78 4.58
CA PHE A 114 14.85 5.69 5.18
C PHE A 114 13.87 6.66 4.52
N VAL A 115 12.96 6.10 3.74
CA VAL A 115 11.89 6.85 3.04
C VAL A 115 10.59 6.76 3.84
N VAL A 116 10.02 7.90 4.21
CA VAL A 116 8.75 7.98 4.94
C VAL A 116 7.70 8.69 4.10
N VAL A 117 6.48 8.14 4.05
CA VAL A 117 5.38 8.71 3.26
C VAL A 117 4.44 9.51 4.15
N ALA A 118 4.21 10.76 3.78
CA ALA A 118 3.23 11.68 4.39
C ALA A 118 2.00 11.86 3.48
N ASP A 119 0.86 12.18 4.07
CA ASP A 119 -0.44 12.22 3.40
C ASP A 119 -1.12 13.58 3.58
N PRO A 120 -1.12 14.45 2.56
CA PRO A 120 -1.73 15.78 2.65
C PRO A 120 -3.27 15.76 2.67
N LEU A 121 -3.91 14.59 2.52
CA LEU A 121 -5.35 14.44 2.77
C LEU A 121 -5.68 14.50 4.27
N ARG A 122 -4.66 14.41 5.14
CA ARG A 122 -4.78 14.44 6.60
C ARG A 122 -3.65 15.27 7.20
N PRO A 123 -3.54 16.58 6.85
CA PRO A 123 -2.47 17.43 7.35
C PRO A 123 -2.50 17.51 8.89
N GLY A 124 -1.33 17.50 9.51
CA GLY A 124 -1.15 17.45 10.96
C GLY A 124 -1.07 16.03 11.54
N HIS A 125 -1.50 14.98 10.81
CA HIS A 125 -1.39 13.60 11.29
C HIS A 125 0.05 13.14 11.42
N GLU A 126 0.97 13.67 10.64
CA GLU A 126 2.41 13.42 10.71
C GLU A 126 3.03 13.87 12.03
N MET A 127 2.37 14.78 12.75
CA MET A 127 2.82 15.30 14.05
C MET A 127 2.14 14.64 15.26
N HIS A 128 1.00 13.97 15.07
CA HIS A 128 0.12 13.59 16.17
C HIS A 128 -0.05 12.08 16.37
N TYR A 129 0.59 11.24 15.53
CA TYR A 129 0.44 9.80 15.60
C TYR A 129 1.78 9.08 15.79
N HIS A 130 1.87 8.32 16.88
CA HIS A 130 3.01 7.44 17.13
C HIS A 130 2.82 6.10 16.43
N PRO A 131 3.85 5.53 15.78
CA PRO A 131 5.23 6.01 15.66
C PRO A 131 5.48 6.87 14.40
N GLY A 132 4.43 7.28 13.67
CA GLY A 132 4.57 8.03 12.43
C GLY A 132 5.39 9.32 12.60
N GLU A 133 5.17 10.07 13.68
CA GLU A 133 5.95 11.27 14.00
C GLU A 133 7.42 10.93 14.25
N ALA A 134 7.71 9.85 14.98
CA ALA A 134 9.07 9.42 15.23
C ALA A 134 9.77 8.93 13.95
N ASN A 135 9.05 8.21 13.08
CA ASN A 135 9.55 7.82 11.76
C ASN A 135 9.88 9.05 10.90
N LEU A 136 9.02 10.07 10.91
CA LEU A 136 9.27 11.32 10.21
C LEU A 136 10.55 12.01 10.69
N ARG A 137 10.80 12.04 11.98
CA ARG A 137 12.05 12.60 12.57
C ARG A 137 13.32 11.86 12.16
N MET A 138 13.22 10.58 11.86
CA MET A 138 14.33 9.72 11.46
C MET A 138 14.51 9.63 9.94
N ALA A 139 13.54 10.11 9.15
CA ALA A 139 13.55 9.97 7.71
C ALA A 139 14.74 10.70 7.05
N ASP A 140 15.36 10.07 6.05
CA ASP A 140 16.28 10.74 5.13
C ASP A 140 15.50 11.43 4.02
N VAL A 141 14.38 10.82 3.60
CA VAL A 141 13.50 11.31 2.55
C VAL A 141 12.05 11.25 3.02
N VAL A 142 11.30 12.31 2.77
CA VAL A 142 9.84 12.32 2.97
C VAL A 142 9.14 12.49 1.64
N VAL A 143 8.31 11.52 1.27
CA VAL A 143 7.43 11.61 0.10
C VAL A 143 6.07 12.13 0.53
N ILE A 144 5.71 13.35 0.14
CA ILE A 144 4.35 13.86 0.27
C ILE A 144 3.55 13.33 -0.93
N ASN A 145 2.75 12.29 -0.68
CA ASN A 145 2.01 11.58 -1.72
C ASN A 145 0.61 12.18 -1.92
N LYS A 146 -0.08 11.83 -3.02
CA LYS A 146 -1.47 12.25 -3.33
C LYS A 146 -1.67 13.75 -3.43
N VAL A 147 -0.64 14.49 -3.85
CA VAL A 147 -0.72 15.95 -3.97
C VAL A 147 -1.78 16.41 -4.97
N ASP A 148 -2.14 15.55 -5.93
CA ASP A 148 -3.18 15.79 -6.94
C ASP A 148 -4.62 15.66 -6.40
N SER A 149 -4.77 15.13 -5.20
CA SER A 149 -6.06 14.92 -4.55
C SER A 149 -6.21 15.75 -3.27
N ALA A 150 -5.18 16.52 -2.90
CA ALA A 150 -5.14 17.32 -1.69
C ALA A 150 -5.91 18.63 -1.84
N GLU A 151 -6.49 19.10 -0.73
CA GLU A 151 -7.11 20.41 -0.66
C GLU A 151 -6.04 21.53 -0.80
N PRO A 152 -6.44 22.71 -1.32
CA PRO A 152 -5.52 23.85 -1.43
C PRO A 152 -4.87 24.20 -0.07
N GLY A 153 -3.53 24.33 -0.08
CA GLY A 153 -2.74 24.67 1.11
C GLY A 153 -2.38 23.47 2.00
N ALA A 154 -2.96 22.29 1.80
CA ALA A 154 -2.66 21.11 2.62
C ALA A 154 -1.23 20.59 2.42
N VAL A 155 -0.72 20.64 1.19
CA VAL A 155 0.66 20.25 0.88
C VAL A 155 1.66 21.17 1.58
N GLU A 156 1.40 22.48 1.58
CA GLU A 156 2.24 23.49 2.24
C GLU A 156 2.23 23.32 3.76
N MET A 157 1.08 22.96 4.36
CA MET A 157 0.99 22.63 5.78
C MET A 157 1.90 21.45 6.12
N VAL A 158 1.77 20.33 5.40
CA VAL A 158 2.61 19.15 5.61
C VAL A 158 4.10 19.46 5.40
N ARG A 159 4.45 20.29 4.39
CA ARG A 159 5.84 20.77 4.20
C ARG A 159 6.36 21.55 5.42
N ALA A 160 5.54 22.44 5.96
CA ALA A 160 5.92 23.23 7.14
C ALA A 160 6.12 22.35 8.37
N ASP A 161 5.27 21.34 8.57
CA ASP A 161 5.38 20.38 9.66
C ASP A 161 6.64 19.52 9.51
N ILE A 162 6.94 19.03 8.29
CA ILE A 162 8.19 18.31 8.00
C ILE A 162 9.41 19.19 8.31
N ALA A 163 9.42 20.42 7.83
CA ALA A 163 10.54 21.34 8.06
C ALA A 163 10.76 21.63 9.56
N SER A 164 9.67 21.66 10.34
CA SER A 164 9.74 21.84 11.80
C SER A 164 10.29 20.61 12.52
N LEU A 165 9.89 19.40 12.10
CA LEU A 165 10.24 18.15 12.77
C LEU A 165 11.58 17.57 12.30
N ASN A 166 11.87 17.67 11.01
CA ASN A 166 13.06 17.12 10.37
C ASN A 166 13.54 18.01 9.20
N PRO A 167 14.21 19.13 9.49
CA PRO A 167 14.69 20.07 8.47
C PRO A 167 15.80 19.51 7.56
N ARG A 168 16.28 18.28 7.83
CA ARG A 168 17.33 17.63 7.04
C ARG A 168 16.80 16.67 6.00
N ALA A 169 15.52 16.29 6.11
CA ALA A 169 14.94 15.35 5.16
C ALA A 169 14.76 16.01 3.80
N GLU A 170 15.11 15.27 2.74
CA GLU A 170 14.72 15.64 1.38
C GLU A 170 13.21 15.44 1.22
N VAL A 171 12.53 16.39 0.56
CA VAL A 171 11.08 16.34 0.39
C VAL A 171 10.74 16.17 -1.09
N ILE A 172 10.11 15.04 -1.40
CA ILE A 172 9.65 14.69 -2.74
C ILE A 172 8.12 14.82 -2.78
N LEU A 173 7.59 15.46 -3.81
CA LEU A 173 6.15 15.46 -4.10
C LEU A 173 5.80 14.33 -5.03
N ALA A 174 4.68 13.66 -4.77
CA ALA A 174 4.18 12.61 -5.64
C ALA A 174 2.65 12.62 -5.73
N ARG A 175 2.14 12.20 -6.88
CA ARG A 175 0.74 11.90 -7.12
C ARG A 175 0.49 10.41 -6.87
N SER A 176 -0.77 10.07 -6.63
CA SER A 176 -1.25 8.69 -6.68
C SER A 176 -2.00 8.50 -8.00
N SER A 177 -1.27 8.18 -9.05
CA SER A 177 -1.84 8.03 -10.40
C SER A 177 -2.75 6.81 -10.46
N LEU A 178 -3.99 7.02 -10.93
CA LEU A 178 -5.01 5.98 -11.02
C LEU A 178 -5.20 5.51 -12.46
N THR A 179 -5.32 4.18 -12.63
CA THR A 179 -5.70 3.55 -13.89
C THR A 179 -6.77 2.49 -13.65
N LEU A 180 -7.57 2.19 -14.68
CA LEU A 180 -8.58 1.13 -14.64
C LEU A 180 -8.10 -0.08 -15.43
N GLU A 181 -8.28 -1.25 -14.86
CA GLU A 181 -7.99 -2.55 -15.47
C GLU A 181 -9.27 -3.38 -15.51
N GLY A 182 -9.57 -3.96 -16.68
CA GLY A 182 -10.76 -4.82 -16.87
C GLY A 182 -11.98 -4.15 -17.49
N GLY A 183 -11.96 -2.82 -17.72
CA GLY A 183 -13.06 -2.13 -18.39
C GLY A 183 -13.17 -0.64 -18.08
N THR A 184 -14.26 -0.03 -18.59
CA THR A 184 -14.64 1.35 -18.31
C THR A 184 -15.79 1.40 -17.31
N ILE A 185 -15.82 2.47 -16.51
CA ILE A 185 -16.87 2.74 -15.53
C ILE A 185 -17.72 3.97 -15.92
N GLU A 186 -17.38 4.62 -17.03
CA GLU A 186 -18.11 5.80 -17.49
C GLU A 186 -19.60 5.52 -17.69
N GLY A 187 -20.45 6.33 -17.05
CA GLY A 187 -21.90 6.20 -17.11
C GLY A 187 -22.48 4.96 -16.40
N LYS A 188 -21.67 4.23 -15.62
CA LYS A 188 -22.10 3.01 -14.90
C LYS A 188 -22.42 3.32 -13.43
N ARG A 189 -23.32 2.51 -12.87
CA ARG A 189 -23.53 2.42 -11.41
C ARG A 189 -22.52 1.44 -10.85
N VAL A 190 -21.72 1.88 -9.88
CA VAL A 190 -20.61 1.09 -9.36
C VAL A 190 -20.79 0.75 -7.88
N ALA A 191 -20.49 -0.49 -7.48
CA ALA A 191 -20.26 -0.88 -6.10
C ALA A 191 -18.78 -0.75 -5.81
N VAL A 192 -18.39 0.13 -4.89
CA VAL A 192 -16.98 0.41 -4.59
C VAL A 192 -16.51 -0.44 -3.42
N VAL A 193 -15.40 -1.17 -3.63
CA VAL A 193 -14.69 -1.91 -2.59
C VAL A 193 -13.31 -1.27 -2.40
N GLU A 194 -13.01 -0.84 -1.19
CA GLU A 194 -11.76 -0.18 -0.82
C GLU A 194 -10.91 -1.03 0.12
N ASP A 195 -9.64 -0.70 0.25
CA ASP A 195 -8.73 -1.26 1.25
C ASP A 195 -9.27 -1.03 2.68
N GLY A 196 -9.60 -2.11 3.37
CA GLY A 196 -10.22 -2.10 4.69
C GLY A 196 -9.39 -1.36 5.75
N PRO A 197 -8.10 -1.67 5.94
CA PRO A 197 -7.23 -0.99 6.89
C PRO A 197 -7.11 0.53 6.70
N THR A 198 -7.09 1.01 5.47
CA THR A 198 -7.07 2.45 5.16
C THR A 198 -8.27 3.18 5.75
N LEU A 199 -9.43 2.56 5.70
CA LEU A 199 -10.70 3.13 6.17
C LEU A 199 -10.83 3.01 7.70
N THR A 200 -10.69 1.79 8.22
CA THR A 200 -11.00 1.47 9.62
C THR A 200 -9.90 1.92 10.59
N HIS A 201 -8.64 1.79 10.21
CA HIS A 201 -7.47 2.18 11.02
C HIS A 201 -6.87 3.52 10.58
N GLY A 202 -6.92 3.83 9.29
CA GLY A 202 -6.43 5.09 8.73
C GLY A 202 -7.32 6.29 9.01
N GLY A 203 -8.59 6.06 9.33
CA GLY A 203 -9.59 7.12 9.55
C GLY A 203 -9.97 7.87 8.27
N MET A 204 -9.76 7.24 7.10
CA MET A 204 -10.19 7.79 5.81
C MET A 204 -11.67 7.49 5.58
N THR A 205 -12.38 8.45 5.00
CA THR A 205 -13.79 8.29 4.61
C THR A 205 -13.97 7.87 3.16
N PHE A 206 -12.89 7.84 2.39
CA PHE A 206 -12.83 7.40 1.00
C PHE A 206 -11.40 6.96 0.67
N GLY A 207 -11.23 6.21 -0.42
CA GLY A 207 -9.95 5.78 -0.95
C GLY A 207 -9.86 5.94 -2.47
N ALA A 208 -9.01 5.15 -3.09
CA ALA A 208 -8.72 5.20 -4.52
C ALA A 208 -9.95 4.90 -5.39
N GLY A 209 -10.86 4.05 -4.92
CA GLY A 209 -12.08 3.67 -5.65
C GLY A 209 -13.06 4.84 -5.80
N ILE A 210 -13.31 5.59 -4.73
CA ILE A 210 -14.16 6.78 -4.79
C ILE A 210 -13.52 7.86 -5.67
N VAL A 211 -12.20 8.07 -5.57
CA VAL A 211 -11.48 9.01 -6.43
C VAL A 211 -11.58 8.57 -7.89
N ALA A 212 -11.39 7.27 -8.17
CA ALA A 212 -11.53 6.70 -9.51
C ALA A 212 -12.96 6.83 -10.06
N ALA A 213 -13.98 6.52 -9.24
CA ALA A 213 -15.39 6.65 -9.64
C ALA A 213 -15.70 8.07 -10.12
N ARG A 214 -15.24 9.08 -9.39
CA ARG A 214 -15.40 10.50 -9.76
C ARG A 214 -14.59 10.88 -11.01
N ARG A 215 -13.31 10.49 -11.05
CA ARG A 215 -12.37 10.87 -12.14
C ARG A 215 -12.75 10.24 -13.48
N PHE A 216 -13.20 9.00 -13.46
CA PHE A 216 -13.53 8.22 -14.68
C PHE A 216 -15.02 8.20 -15.00
N GLY A 217 -15.82 9.07 -14.38
CA GLY A 217 -17.18 9.35 -14.80
C GLY A 217 -18.21 8.27 -14.49
N ALA A 218 -18.11 7.58 -13.36
CA ALA A 218 -19.21 6.72 -12.89
C ALA A 218 -20.49 7.56 -12.73
N ALA A 219 -21.63 7.02 -13.17
CA ALA A 219 -22.91 7.71 -13.05
C ALA A 219 -23.39 7.76 -11.60
N GLU A 220 -23.10 6.71 -10.84
CA GLU A 220 -23.54 6.56 -9.45
C GLU A 220 -22.57 5.63 -8.70
N VAL A 221 -22.27 5.98 -7.46
CA VAL A 221 -21.70 5.05 -6.47
C VAL A 221 -22.86 4.56 -5.61
N VAL A 222 -23.18 3.27 -5.74
CA VAL A 222 -24.32 2.67 -5.05
C VAL A 222 -24.08 2.61 -3.55
N ASP A 223 -25.02 3.08 -2.75
CA ASP A 223 -24.97 2.97 -1.29
C ASP A 223 -25.06 1.50 -0.87
N PRO A 224 -24.04 0.93 -0.18
CA PRO A 224 -24.04 -0.46 0.24
C PRO A 224 -24.90 -0.73 1.47
N VAL A 225 -25.24 0.29 2.28
CA VAL A 225 -25.89 0.13 3.60
C VAL A 225 -27.17 -0.70 3.53
N PRO A 226 -28.08 -0.50 2.56
CA PRO A 226 -29.31 -1.31 2.46
C PRO A 226 -29.08 -2.80 2.13
N TYR A 227 -27.91 -3.16 1.65
CA TYR A 227 -27.57 -4.50 1.15
C TYR A 227 -26.55 -5.23 2.03
N ALA A 228 -25.90 -4.50 2.95
CA ALA A 228 -24.83 -5.03 3.78
C ALA A 228 -25.32 -6.16 4.70
N MET A 229 -24.59 -7.25 4.72
CA MET A 229 -24.89 -8.45 5.51
C MET A 229 -23.88 -8.65 6.64
N GLY A 230 -24.33 -9.31 7.70
CA GLY A 230 -23.50 -9.79 8.81
C GLY A 230 -22.56 -8.74 9.42
N SER A 231 -21.29 -9.06 9.49
CA SER A 231 -20.24 -8.19 10.07
C SER A 231 -20.01 -6.91 9.27
N LEU A 232 -20.28 -6.90 7.95
CA LEU A 232 -20.22 -5.69 7.13
C LEU A 232 -21.28 -4.68 7.55
N ALA A 233 -22.51 -5.11 7.81
CA ALA A 233 -23.58 -4.24 8.32
C ALA A 233 -23.19 -3.60 9.66
N LEU A 234 -22.59 -4.37 10.57
CA LEU A 234 -22.08 -3.87 11.84
C LEU A 234 -20.95 -2.87 11.66
N THR A 235 -20.05 -3.12 10.72
CA THR A 235 -18.94 -2.22 10.39
C THR A 235 -19.45 -0.90 9.83
N LEU A 236 -20.37 -0.91 8.87
CA LEU A 236 -20.94 0.32 8.32
C LEU A 236 -21.74 1.11 9.37
N ALA A 237 -22.44 0.43 10.29
CA ALA A 237 -23.12 1.07 11.41
C ALA A 237 -22.12 1.74 12.38
N LYS A 238 -20.96 1.12 12.61
CA LYS A 238 -19.87 1.67 13.45
C LYS A 238 -19.15 2.84 12.80
N TYR A 239 -19.04 2.83 11.47
CA TYR A 239 -18.35 3.85 10.67
C TYR A 239 -19.32 4.53 9.68
N PRO A 240 -20.25 5.38 10.14
CA PRO A 240 -21.30 5.95 9.27
C PRO A 240 -20.75 6.86 8.17
N ALA A 241 -19.49 7.26 8.23
CA ALA A 241 -18.83 8.01 7.16
C ALA A 241 -18.49 7.16 5.91
N LEU A 242 -18.63 5.82 5.99
CA LEU A 242 -18.36 4.88 4.89
C LEU A 242 -19.62 4.56 4.05
N GLN A 243 -20.60 5.47 3.98
CA GLN A 243 -21.91 5.24 3.34
C GLN A 243 -21.90 4.90 1.84
N HIS A 244 -20.78 5.12 1.16
CA HIS A 244 -20.69 4.94 -0.30
C HIS A 244 -19.67 3.90 -0.74
N LEU A 245 -19.19 3.07 0.18
CA LEU A 245 -18.16 2.08 -0.14
C LEU A 245 -18.19 0.91 0.85
N LEU A 246 -17.61 -0.21 0.43
CA LEU A 246 -17.40 -1.38 1.27
C LEU A 246 -15.91 -1.48 1.59
N PRO A 247 -15.53 -1.66 2.87
CA PRO A 247 -14.17 -2.08 3.19
C PRO A 247 -13.97 -3.53 2.74
N ALA A 248 -12.87 -3.82 2.07
CA ALA A 248 -12.44 -5.19 1.86
C ALA A 248 -12.14 -5.79 3.25
N MET A 249 -13.05 -6.60 3.74
CA MET A 249 -12.92 -7.33 4.99
C MET A 249 -12.91 -8.81 4.67
N GLY A 250 -11.98 -9.56 5.26
CA GLY A 250 -11.88 -10.97 4.93
C GLY A 250 -10.82 -11.68 5.77
N TYR A 251 -10.98 -11.61 7.10
CA TYR A 251 -10.15 -12.41 8.01
C TYR A 251 -10.58 -13.89 8.09
N GLY A 252 -11.75 -14.22 7.53
CA GLY A 252 -12.30 -15.58 7.53
C GLY A 252 -13.32 -15.83 6.42
N GLN A 253 -13.60 -17.10 6.17
CA GLN A 253 -14.52 -17.55 5.11
C GLN A 253 -15.93 -16.93 5.24
N GLU A 254 -16.42 -16.74 6.45
CA GLU A 254 -17.73 -16.13 6.71
C GLU A 254 -17.79 -14.70 6.22
N GLN A 255 -16.78 -13.88 6.51
CA GLN A 255 -16.70 -12.49 6.08
C GLN A 255 -16.55 -12.37 4.55
N MET A 256 -15.84 -13.32 3.92
CA MET A 256 -15.74 -13.40 2.46
C MET A 256 -17.11 -13.66 1.84
N THR A 257 -17.88 -14.59 2.40
CA THR A 257 -19.25 -14.88 1.95
C THR A 257 -20.18 -13.67 2.15
N GLU A 258 -20.08 -12.99 3.29
CA GLU A 258 -20.85 -11.76 3.55
C GLU A 258 -20.53 -10.64 2.53
N LEU A 259 -19.27 -10.49 2.14
CA LEU A 259 -18.85 -9.50 1.12
C LEU A 259 -19.38 -9.89 -0.25
N GLU A 260 -19.28 -11.17 -0.63
CA GLU A 260 -19.80 -11.73 -1.89
C GLU A 260 -21.32 -11.51 -2.00
N ASP A 261 -22.07 -11.93 -0.98
CA ASP A 261 -23.52 -11.82 -0.94
C ASP A 261 -23.98 -10.35 -0.98
N THR A 262 -23.27 -9.47 -0.24
CA THR A 262 -23.54 -8.03 -0.24
C THR A 262 -23.35 -7.45 -1.64
N LEU A 263 -22.21 -7.73 -2.30
CA LEU A 263 -21.90 -7.22 -3.64
C LEU A 263 -22.88 -7.75 -4.69
N ASN A 264 -23.27 -9.03 -4.60
CA ASN A 264 -24.23 -9.63 -5.51
C ASN A 264 -25.65 -9.07 -5.31
N ALA A 265 -26.03 -8.68 -4.10
CA ALA A 265 -27.33 -8.05 -3.81
C ALA A 265 -27.41 -6.57 -4.25
N MET A 266 -26.29 -5.85 -4.37
CA MET A 266 -26.29 -4.43 -4.76
C MET A 266 -26.76 -4.22 -6.21
N PRO A 267 -27.59 -3.21 -6.51
CA PRO A 267 -28.07 -2.91 -7.86
C PRO A 267 -27.01 -2.12 -8.68
N ALA A 268 -25.77 -2.57 -8.65
CA ALA A 268 -24.66 -2.00 -9.41
C ALA A 268 -24.48 -2.72 -10.75
N ASP A 269 -23.98 -2.01 -11.76
CA ASP A 269 -23.66 -2.56 -13.08
C ASP A 269 -22.31 -3.30 -13.05
N LEU A 270 -21.43 -2.95 -12.12
CA LEU A 270 -20.12 -3.58 -11.90
C LEU A 270 -19.58 -3.31 -10.49
N VAL A 271 -18.59 -4.08 -10.10
CA VAL A 271 -17.79 -3.85 -8.88
C VAL A 271 -16.52 -3.09 -9.25
N LEU A 272 -16.27 -1.95 -8.58
CA LEU A 272 -15.05 -1.17 -8.70
C LEU A 272 -14.14 -1.52 -7.53
N ALA A 273 -13.15 -2.37 -7.78
CA ALA A 273 -12.25 -2.90 -6.75
C ALA A 273 -10.99 -2.03 -6.63
N ALA A 274 -10.86 -1.32 -5.52
CA ALA A 274 -9.72 -0.49 -5.18
C ALA A 274 -8.92 -1.07 -3.99
N THR A 275 -8.93 -2.37 -3.87
CA THR A 275 -8.06 -3.16 -2.99
C THR A 275 -6.93 -3.80 -3.78
N PRO A 276 -5.75 -4.02 -3.19
CA PRO A 276 -4.64 -4.70 -3.85
C PRO A 276 -4.97 -6.12 -4.32
N ILE A 277 -5.84 -6.83 -3.58
CA ILE A 277 -6.23 -8.21 -3.91
C ILE A 277 -7.09 -8.28 -5.17
N ASP A 278 -6.96 -9.36 -5.92
CA ASP A 278 -7.87 -9.67 -7.02
C ASP A 278 -9.14 -10.35 -6.51
N LEU A 279 -10.21 -9.59 -6.38
CA LEU A 279 -11.51 -10.10 -5.89
C LEU A 279 -12.05 -11.28 -6.72
N ASN A 280 -11.75 -11.35 -8.03
CA ASN A 280 -12.16 -12.47 -8.87
C ASN A 280 -11.52 -13.81 -8.49
N ARG A 281 -10.41 -13.80 -7.73
CA ARG A 281 -9.76 -15.03 -7.26
C ARG A 281 -10.37 -15.58 -5.98
N VAL A 282 -11.04 -14.73 -5.23
CA VAL A 282 -11.48 -15.06 -3.87
C VAL A 282 -12.99 -14.98 -3.68
N LEU A 283 -13.71 -14.32 -4.59
CA LEU A 283 -15.17 -14.19 -4.58
C LEU A 283 -15.80 -14.69 -5.90
N HIS A 284 -17.04 -15.18 -5.82
CA HIS A 284 -17.85 -15.54 -6.97
C HIS A 284 -18.88 -14.43 -7.25
N LEU A 285 -18.46 -13.43 -8.00
CA LEU A 285 -19.30 -12.27 -8.31
C LEU A 285 -20.07 -12.48 -9.60
N ASP A 286 -21.36 -12.16 -9.59
CA ASP A 286 -22.25 -12.17 -10.77
C ASP A 286 -22.11 -10.91 -11.64
N LYS A 287 -21.28 -9.96 -11.22
CA LYS A 287 -21.02 -8.68 -11.87
C LYS A 287 -19.57 -8.59 -12.35
N PRO A 288 -19.32 -7.87 -13.47
CA PRO A 288 -17.96 -7.57 -13.88
C PRO A 288 -17.19 -6.83 -12.79
N VAL A 289 -15.90 -7.12 -12.64
CA VAL A 289 -14.99 -6.41 -11.74
C VAL A 289 -14.05 -5.54 -12.57
N VAL A 290 -14.02 -4.24 -12.27
CA VAL A 290 -13.02 -3.31 -12.77
C VAL A 290 -12.09 -2.97 -11.62
N ARG A 291 -10.78 -3.20 -11.81
CA ARG A 291 -9.78 -2.93 -10.78
C ARG A 291 -9.24 -1.53 -10.92
N VAL A 292 -9.12 -0.83 -9.80
CA VAL A 292 -8.39 0.43 -9.71
C VAL A 292 -6.94 0.11 -9.35
N ARG A 293 -6.03 0.43 -10.26
CA ARG A 293 -4.59 0.41 -9.97
C ARG A 293 -4.16 1.81 -9.57
N TYR A 294 -3.31 1.90 -8.58
CA TYR A 294 -2.74 3.17 -8.12
C TYR A 294 -1.23 3.03 -7.93
N GLU A 295 -0.51 3.99 -8.48
CA GLU A 295 0.93 3.99 -8.48
C GLU A 295 1.49 5.35 -8.11
N LEU A 296 2.68 5.35 -7.49
CA LEU A 296 3.40 6.57 -7.22
C LEU A 296 3.87 7.18 -8.55
N ASP A 297 3.65 8.48 -8.67
CA ASP A 297 4.10 9.30 -9.79
C ASP A 297 4.75 10.56 -9.24
N GLU A 298 6.09 10.65 -9.35
CA GLU A 298 6.84 11.80 -8.84
C GLU A 298 6.47 13.07 -9.60
N VAL A 299 6.32 14.18 -8.88
CA VAL A 299 6.22 15.49 -9.48
C VAL A 299 7.64 15.97 -9.80
N THR A 300 8.03 15.83 -11.06
CA THR A 300 9.33 16.24 -11.58
C THR A 300 9.25 17.57 -12.30
N GLY A 301 10.40 18.20 -12.54
CA GLY A 301 10.51 19.43 -13.35
C GLY A 301 11.15 20.62 -12.64
N ASP A 302 11.38 20.52 -11.34
CA ASP A 302 12.22 21.46 -10.60
C ASP A 302 13.64 20.89 -10.53
N PRO A 303 14.64 21.52 -11.19
CA PRO A 303 16.00 21.01 -11.21
C PRO A 303 16.71 21.08 -9.85
N ASP A 304 16.19 21.87 -8.93
CA ASP A 304 16.76 22.04 -7.59
C ASP A 304 16.21 21.00 -6.61
N VAL A 305 15.21 20.19 -7.00
CA VAL A 305 14.64 19.12 -6.20
C VAL A 305 15.10 17.76 -6.72
N PRO A 306 15.82 16.96 -5.91
CA PRO A 306 16.26 15.63 -6.35
C PRO A 306 15.06 14.70 -6.58
N THR A 307 15.21 13.74 -7.50
CA THR A 307 14.26 12.66 -7.70
C THR A 307 14.58 11.48 -6.78
N LEU A 308 13.63 10.56 -6.60
CA LEU A 308 13.91 9.29 -5.90
C LEU A 308 15.01 8.50 -6.62
N THR A 309 15.12 8.61 -7.95
CA THR A 309 16.23 8.02 -8.71
C THR A 309 17.60 8.58 -8.26
N ASP A 310 17.70 9.89 -8.07
CA ASP A 310 18.94 10.53 -7.60
C ASP A 310 19.28 10.08 -6.17
N LEU A 311 18.28 9.97 -5.32
CA LEU A 311 18.45 9.61 -3.93
C LEU A 311 18.83 8.13 -3.71
N VAL A 312 18.40 7.22 -4.60
CA VAL A 312 18.82 5.81 -4.54
C VAL A 312 20.17 5.54 -5.26
N ALA A 313 20.68 6.48 -6.06
CA ALA A 313 21.91 6.29 -6.83
C ALA A 313 23.14 5.88 -5.98
N PRO A 314 23.38 6.41 -4.75
CA PRO A 314 24.46 5.94 -3.89
C PRO A 314 24.31 4.47 -3.46
N ILE A 315 23.06 3.99 -3.26
CA ILE A 315 22.77 2.60 -2.92
C ILE A 315 23.08 1.71 -4.12
N VAL A 316 22.64 2.10 -5.31
CA VAL A 316 22.94 1.39 -6.56
C VAL A 316 24.45 1.24 -6.77
N ALA A 317 25.20 2.31 -6.55
CA ALA A 317 26.67 2.29 -6.69
C ALA A 317 27.32 1.32 -5.70
N ARG A 318 26.88 1.29 -4.44
CA ARG A 318 27.39 0.37 -3.41
C ARG A 318 27.01 -1.09 -3.72
N ALA A 319 25.78 -1.36 -4.11
CA ALA A 319 25.33 -2.70 -4.47
C ALA A 319 26.15 -3.27 -5.64
N ARG A 320 26.36 -2.49 -6.70
CA ARG A 320 27.19 -2.87 -7.84
C ARG A 320 28.64 -3.14 -7.45
N ALA A 321 29.22 -2.33 -6.56
CA ALA A 321 30.58 -2.53 -6.07
C ALA A 321 30.71 -3.82 -5.23
N ALA A 322 29.71 -4.14 -4.41
CA ALA A 322 29.67 -5.37 -3.62
C ALA A 322 29.55 -6.61 -4.52
N SER A 323 28.66 -6.60 -5.50
CA SER A 323 28.49 -7.70 -6.48
C SER A 323 29.78 -7.94 -7.28
N ALA A 324 30.49 -6.88 -7.68
CA ALA A 324 31.77 -7.00 -8.40
C ALA A 324 32.90 -7.55 -7.50
N ALA A 325 32.85 -7.32 -6.21
CA ALA A 325 33.82 -7.84 -5.24
C ALA A 325 33.56 -9.33 -4.89
N GLY A 326 32.27 -9.74 -4.83
CA GLY A 326 31.88 -11.14 -4.57
C GLY A 326 32.03 -12.09 -5.77
N ALA A 327 32.18 -11.54 -6.97
CA ALA A 327 32.42 -12.32 -8.19
C ALA A 327 33.92 -12.66 -8.45
N ARG A 328 34.81 -12.28 -7.56
CA ARG A 328 36.22 -12.61 -7.57
C ARG A 328 36.55 -13.67 -6.52
#